data_05b725c17babbd23a3c9d8f3db3385aa
#
_entry.id   05b725c17babbd23a3c9d8f3db3385aa
#
_cell.length_a   1.000
_cell.length_b   1.000
_cell.length_c   1.000
_cell.angle_alpha   90.00
_cell.angle_beta   90.00
_cell.angle_gamma   90.00
#
_symmetry.space_group_name_H-M   'P 1'
#
loop_
_entity.id
_entity.type
_entity.pdbx_description
1 polymer ?
#
loop_
_entity_poly.entity_id
_entity_poly.type
_entity_poly.pdbx_seq_one_letter_code
_entity_poly.pdbx_strand_id
1 'polypeptide(L)'
;MKFYTSDLHFDHSNILKFEPESRPFNTVDEMNEALIKKWNDKVKQDDEVYILGDFCFDNKGDRATYFLKRLNGKKYLIKGNHDSFIGKPQFDESQLEYIKIYDEIDDYVNGEKVHVCLFHYPIAVWNRKHYHAYHLFGHIHSNKSDSMHHALEFDLGDHAFNVGVDVRNLEPVTLEELINESKEQHDSPKI
;
A
#
# COMPACT_ATOMS: atom_id res chain seq x y z
N MET A 1 -7.44 1.74 -14.55
CA MET A 1 -7.73 2.32 -13.20
C MET A 1 -6.43 2.48 -12.45
N LYS A 2 -6.38 3.34 -11.39
CA LYS A 2 -5.24 3.40 -10.48
C LYS A 2 -5.59 2.76 -9.15
N PHE A 3 -4.73 1.88 -8.68
CA PHE A 3 -4.81 1.22 -7.39
C PHE A 3 -3.58 1.53 -6.54
N TYR A 4 -3.76 1.48 -5.24
CA TYR A 4 -2.73 1.75 -4.24
C TYR A 4 -2.70 0.61 -3.22
N THR A 5 -1.52 0.25 -2.76
CA THR A 5 -1.32 -0.78 -1.74
C THR A 5 0.05 -0.60 -1.08
N SER A 6 0.26 -1.21 0.06
CA SER A 6 1.54 -1.23 0.78
C SER A 6 1.63 -2.44 1.69
N ASP A 7 2.82 -2.70 2.22
CA ASP A 7 3.08 -3.66 3.29
C ASP A 7 2.60 -5.07 2.96
N LEU A 8 2.77 -5.50 1.70
CA LEU A 8 2.41 -6.86 1.29
C LEU A 8 3.21 -7.91 2.05
N HIS A 9 4.49 -7.64 2.32
CA HIS A 9 5.38 -8.51 3.08
C HIS A 9 5.37 -9.96 2.58
N PHE A 10 5.40 -10.17 1.27
CA PHE A 10 5.55 -11.51 0.71
C PHE A 10 6.76 -12.23 1.32
N ASP A 11 6.61 -13.53 1.61
CA ASP A 11 7.62 -14.39 2.26
C ASP A 11 8.05 -13.97 3.69
N HIS A 12 7.35 -13.06 4.33
CA HIS A 12 7.65 -12.65 5.70
C HIS A 12 6.84 -13.47 6.72
N SER A 13 7.34 -14.64 7.12
CA SER A 13 6.63 -15.54 8.04
C SER A 13 6.30 -14.91 9.41
N ASN A 14 7.15 -14.00 9.91
CA ASN A 14 6.90 -13.36 11.20
C ASN A 14 5.75 -12.34 11.17
N ILE A 15 5.36 -11.84 9.99
CA ILE A 15 4.23 -10.88 9.90
C ILE A 15 2.92 -11.52 10.39
N LEU A 16 2.77 -12.85 10.27
CA LEU A 16 1.62 -13.59 10.79
C LEU A 16 1.49 -13.51 12.32
N LYS A 17 2.61 -13.28 13.01
CA LYS A 17 2.63 -13.10 14.47
C LYS A 17 2.43 -11.65 14.88
N PHE A 18 2.86 -10.72 14.02
CA PHE A 18 2.75 -9.28 14.29
C PHE A 18 1.36 -8.75 13.96
N GLU A 19 0.70 -9.33 12.94
CA GLU A 19 -0.59 -8.94 12.43
C GLU A 19 -1.58 -10.13 12.40
N PRO A 20 -1.84 -10.82 13.54
CA PRO A 20 -2.61 -12.07 13.54
C PRO A 20 -4.09 -11.87 13.19
N GLU A 21 -4.65 -10.67 13.46
CA GLU A 21 -6.05 -10.36 13.17
C GLU A 21 -6.28 -10.09 11.68
N SER A 22 -5.40 -9.32 11.04
CA SER A 22 -5.48 -8.99 9.62
C SER A 22 -4.98 -10.13 8.73
N ARG A 23 -4.08 -11.00 9.24
CA ARG A 23 -3.46 -12.11 8.51
C ARG A 23 -3.71 -13.46 9.19
N PRO A 24 -4.94 -13.95 9.24
CA PRO A 24 -5.31 -15.20 9.96
C PRO A 24 -4.92 -16.44 9.14
N PHE A 25 -3.65 -16.57 8.77
CA PHE A 25 -3.11 -17.70 8.02
C PHE A 25 -2.23 -18.58 8.89
N ASN A 26 -2.20 -19.89 8.61
CA ASN A 26 -1.33 -20.82 9.33
C ASN A 26 0.09 -20.81 8.79
N THR A 27 0.27 -20.50 7.51
CA THR A 27 1.55 -20.48 6.83
C THR A 27 1.75 -19.21 5.98
N VAL A 28 2.99 -18.86 5.75
CA VAL A 28 3.34 -17.74 4.87
C VAL A 28 2.92 -18.01 3.41
N ASP A 29 2.95 -19.27 2.99
CA ASP A 29 2.53 -19.65 1.63
C ASP A 29 1.01 -19.44 1.44
N GLU A 30 0.18 -19.80 2.43
CA GLU A 30 -1.26 -19.52 2.41
C GLU A 30 -1.51 -18.00 2.32
N MET A 31 -0.79 -17.19 3.08
CA MET A 31 -0.86 -15.74 3.01
C MET A 31 -0.47 -15.22 1.62
N ASN A 32 0.65 -15.68 1.09
CA ASN A 32 1.15 -15.28 -0.22
C ASN A 32 0.12 -15.54 -1.33
N GLU A 33 -0.46 -16.75 -1.34
CA GLU A 33 -1.47 -17.12 -2.34
C GLU A 33 -2.76 -16.31 -2.17
N ALA A 34 -3.18 -16.02 -0.95
CA ALA A 34 -4.34 -15.19 -0.66
C ALA A 34 -4.14 -13.75 -1.16
N LEU A 35 -2.98 -13.15 -0.91
CA LEU A 35 -2.61 -11.81 -1.40
C LEU A 35 -2.64 -11.75 -2.93
N ILE A 36 -2.02 -12.73 -3.60
CA ILE A 36 -2.01 -12.79 -5.07
C ILE A 36 -3.44 -12.93 -5.61
N LYS A 37 -4.24 -13.82 -5.01
CA LYS A 37 -5.62 -14.03 -5.44
C LYS A 37 -6.43 -12.74 -5.32
N LYS A 38 -6.42 -12.11 -4.14
CA LYS A 38 -7.17 -10.89 -3.87
C LYS A 38 -6.73 -9.73 -4.78
N TRP A 39 -5.43 -9.59 -5.02
CA TRP A 39 -4.90 -8.63 -5.99
C TRP A 39 -5.46 -8.89 -7.39
N ASN A 40 -5.34 -10.11 -7.91
CA ASN A 40 -5.71 -10.45 -9.27
C ASN A 40 -7.22 -10.52 -9.50
N ASP A 41 -8.01 -10.75 -8.47
CA ASP A 41 -9.47 -10.66 -8.53
C ASP A 41 -9.93 -9.20 -8.80
N LYS A 42 -9.17 -8.21 -8.33
CA LYS A 42 -9.52 -6.78 -8.41
C LYS A 42 -8.79 -6.03 -9.52
N VAL A 43 -7.51 -6.28 -9.72
CA VAL A 43 -6.64 -5.59 -10.66
C VAL A 43 -6.61 -6.32 -12.01
N LYS A 44 -6.79 -5.57 -13.12
CA LYS A 44 -6.69 -6.06 -14.49
C LYS A 44 -5.33 -5.76 -15.09
N GLN A 45 -5.01 -6.35 -16.25
CA GLN A 45 -3.71 -6.21 -16.91
C GLN A 45 -3.35 -4.77 -17.31
N ASP A 46 -4.33 -3.95 -17.65
CA ASP A 46 -4.12 -2.57 -18.08
C ASP A 46 -4.19 -1.54 -16.95
N ASP A 47 -4.49 -1.98 -15.73
CA ASP A 47 -4.53 -1.12 -14.55
C ASP A 47 -3.12 -0.73 -14.08
N GLU A 48 -3.02 0.40 -13.41
CA GLU A 48 -1.81 0.90 -12.76
C GLU A 48 -1.88 0.60 -11.25
N VAL A 49 -0.83 0.02 -10.69
CA VAL A 49 -0.77 -0.25 -9.25
C VAL A 49 0.47 0.37 -8.63
N TYR A 50 0.26 1.27 -7.70
CA TYR A 50 1.31 1.93 -6.93
C TYR A 50 1.51 1.18 -5.61
N ILE A 51 2.65 0.53 -5.47
CA ILE A 51 3.06 -0.23 -4.28
C ILE A 51 3.88 0.72 -3.41
N LEU A 52 3.36 1.09 -2.25
CA LEU A 52 4.01 2.06 -1.36
C LEU A 52 4.93 1.39 -0.34
N GLY A 53 5.76 0.47 -0.82
CA GLY A 53 6.84 -0.16 -0.07
C GLY A 53 6.47 -1.44 0.67
N ASP A 54 7.52 -2.05 1.20
CA ASP A 54 7.50 -3.30 1.95
C ASP A 54 6.79 -4.43 1.19
N PHE A 55 7.23 -4.58 -0.08
CA PHE A 55 6.66 -5.54 -1.01
C PHE A 55 6.98 -6.99 -0.64
N CYS A 56 8.28 -7.30 -0.44
CA CYS A 56 8.72 -8.68 -0.24
C CYS A 56 9.91 -8.76 0.74
N PHE A 57 9.87 -9.75 1.63
CA PHE A 57 10.97 -10.03 2.55
C PHE A 57 12.01 -10.93 1.86
N ASP A 58 12.75 -10.33 0.94
CA ASP A 58 13.72 -10.99 0.08
C ASP A 58 15.03 -10.20 0.05
N ASN A 59 16.15 -10.89 0.21
CA ASN A 59 17.48 -10.30 0.17
C ASN A 59 18.32 -10.69 -1.06
N LYS A 60 17.73 -11.44 -2.01
CA LYS A 60 18.38 -11.90 -3.25
C LYS A 60 17.74 -11.33 -4.51
N GLY A 61 16.43 -11.11 -4.51
CA GLY A 61 15.65 -10.53 -5.61
C GLY A 61 14.86 -11.55 -6.45
N ASP A 62 15.12 -12.83 -6.31
CA ASP A 62 14.42 -13.87 -7.05
C ASP A 62 12.96 -14.04 -6.60
N ARG A 63 12.70 -13.96 -5.29
CA ARG A 63 11.35 -14.08 -4.75
C ARG A 63 10.51 -12.84 -5.06
N ALA A 64 11.06 -11.65 -4.94
CA ALA A 64 10.37 -10.42 -5.35
C ALA A 64 10.00 -10.47 -6.85
N THR A 65 10.93 -10.90 -7.71
CA THR A 65 10.68 -11.13 -9.14
C THR A 65 9.57 -12.15 -9.37
N TYR A 66 9.60 -13.27 -8.63
CA TYR A 66 8.57 -14.30 -8.73
C TYR A 66 7.17 -13.77 -8.44
N PHE A 67 6.99 -13.00 -7.35
CA PHE A 67 5.69 -12.43 -7.01
C PHE A 67 5.25 -11.37 -8.01
N LEU A 68 6.13 -10.45 -8.40
CA LEU A 68 5.81 -9.40 -9.39
C LEU A 68 5.30 -9.99 -10.72
N LYS A 69 5.84 -11.12 -11.18
CA LYS A 69 5.40 -11.81 -12.40
C LYS A 69 4.00 -12.42 -12.28
N ARG A 70 3.52 -12.70 -11.08
CA ARG A 70 2.21 -13.30 -10.83
C ARG A 70 1.09 -12.28 -10.65
N LEU A 71 1.44 -11.00 -10.44
CA LEU A 71 0.50 -9.92 -10.17
C LEU A 71 0.14 -9.19 -11.46
N ASN A 72 -1.17 -8.99 -11.66
CA ASN A 72 -1.72 -8.23 -12.77
C ASN A 72 -1.36 -6.73 -12.69
N GLY A 73 -1.45 -6.04 -13.81
CA GLY A 73 -1.31 -4.59 -13.91
C GLY A 73 0.13 -4.10 -14.11
N LYS A 74 0.25 -2.83 -14.42
CA LYS A 74 1.51 -2.08 -14.49
C LYS A 74 1.89 -1.66 -13.07
N LYS A 75 3.04 -2.06 -12.61
CA LYS A 75 3.44 -1.90 -11.21
C LYS A 75 4.49 -0.81 -11.05
N TYR A 76 4.27 0.09 -10.09
CA TYR A 76 5.12 1.21 -9.73
C TYR A 76 5.50 1.04 -8.25
N LEU A 77 6.79 1.11 -7.91
CA LEU A 77 7.25 0.88 -6.54
C LEU A 77 7.80 2.15 -5.90
N ILE A 78 7.21 2.53 -4.78
CA ILE A 78 7.80 3.45 -3.82
C ILE A 78 8.51 2.59 -2.78
N LYS A 79 9.82 2.78 -2.64
CA LYS A 79 10.66 1.93 -1.79
C LYS A 79 10.30 2.07 -0.30
N GLY A 80 10.03 0.93 0.36
CA GLY A 80 9.93 0.81 1.81
C GLY A 80 11.27 0.42 2.47
N ASN A 81 11.23 0.25 3.78
CA ASN A 81 12.42 -0.11 4.56
C ASN A 81 12.81 -1.60 4.46
N HIS A 82 11.87 -2.47 4.10
CA HIS A 82 12.14 -3.90 3.92
C HIS A 82 12.43 -4.31 2.47
N ASP A 83 12.40 -3.39 1.50
CA ASP A 83 12.65 -3.68 0.09
C ASP A 83 14.16 -3.84 -0.22
N SER A 84 14.83 -4.72 0.52
CA SER A 84 16.27 -5.00 0.40
C SER A 84 16.65 -5.75 -0.88
N PHE A 85 15.68 -6.27 -1.62
CA PHE A 85 15.85 -6.94 -2.90
C PHE A 85 16.24 -5.97 -4.03
N ILE A 86 15.94 -4.68 -3.90
CA ILE A 86 16.25 -3.66 -4.91
C ILE A 86 17.76 -3.59 -5.13
N GLY A 87 18.17 -3.65 -6.40
CA GLY A 87 19.58 -3.64 -6.80
C GLY A 87 20.32 -4.98 -6.61
N LYS A 88 19.60 -6.06 -6.25
CA LYS A 88 20.21 -7.40 -6.16
C LYS A 88 20.29 -8.05 -7.54
N PRO A 89 21.34 -8.88 -7.79
CA PRO A 89 21.57 -9.47 -9.13
C PRO A 89 20.43 -10.35 -9.67
N GLN A 90 19.62 -10.93 -8.79
CA GLN A 90 18.51 -11.82 -9.17
C GLN A 90 17.17 -11.09 -9.27
N PHE A 91 17.16 -9.80 -8.98
CA PHE A 91 15.98 -8.96 -9.12
C PHE A 91 15.82 -8.47 -10.56
N ASP A 92 14.69 -8.79 -11.17
CA ASP A 92 14.30 -8.36 -12.51
C ASP A 92 13.51 -7.04 -12.42
N GLU A 93 14.21 -5.90 -12.47
CA GLU A 93 13.59 -4.57 -12.41
C GLU A 93 12.61 -4.29 -13.56
N SER A 94 12.69 -5.03 -14.69
CA SER A 94 11.76 -4.86 -15.80
C SER A 94 10.31 -5.23 -15.48
N GLN A 95 10.07 -5.84 -14.31
CA GLN A 95 8.72 -6.11 -13.79
C GLN A 95 8.03 -4.87 -13.22
N LEU A 96 8.75 -3.77 -13.09
CA LEU A 96 8.27 -2.48 -12.58
C LEU A 96 8.45 -1.38 -13.61
N GLU A 97 7.50 -0.48 -13.71
CA GLU A 97 7.60 0.71 -14.56
C GLU A 97 8.66 1.69 -14.01
N TYR A 98 8.76 1.81 -12.70
CA TYR A 98 9.84 2.53 -11.99
C TYR A 98 9.95 2.11 -10.52
N ILE A 99 11.08 2.53 -9.92
CA ILE A 99 11.32 2.50 -8.48
C ILE A 99 11.69 3.90 -8.03
N LYS A 100 10.97 4.45 -7.05
CA LYS A 100 11.25 5.78 -6.45
C LYS A 100 11.20 5.69 -4.92
N ILE A 101 11.68 6.72 -4.24
CA ILE A 101 11.51 6.85 -2.77
C ILE A 101 10.24 7.66 -2.46
N TYR A 102 9.94 8.65 -3.29
CA TYR A 102 8.80 9.55 -3.20
C TYR A 102 8.30 9.83 -4.61
N ASP A 103 7.00 9.98 -4.78
CA ASP A 103 6.42 10.41 -6.05
C ASP A 103 5.20 11.30 -5.85
N GLU A 104 4.88 12.08 -6.85
CA GLU A 104 3.67 12.88 -6.94
C GLU A 104 3.00 12.59 -8.28
N ILE A 105 1.74 12.23 -8.22
CA ILE A 105 0.96 11.89 -9.40
C ILE A 105 -0.38 12.62 -9.41
N ASP A 106 -1.02 12.62 -10.55
CA ASP A 106 -2.41 13.03 -10.66
C ASP A 106 -3.33 11.81 -10.74
N ASP A 107 -4.44 11.85 -10.03
CA ASP A 107 -5.52 10.87 -10.13
C ASP A 107 -6.86 11.59 -10.37
N TYR A 108 -7.95 10.84 -10.52
CA TYR A 108 -9.29 11.38 -10.76
C TYR A 108 -10.28 10.80 -9.78
N VAL A 109 -11.04 11.67 -9.13
CA VAL A 109 -12.15 11.31 -8.22
C VAL A 109 -13.42 11.98 -8.73
N ASN A 110 -14.47 11.21 -9.02
CA ASN A 110 -15.71 11.73 -9.63
C ASN A 110 -15.48 12.59 -10.90
N GLY A 111 -14.43 12.27 -11.68
CA GLY A 111 -14.06 13.00 -12.89
C GLY A 111 -13.23 14.28 -12.64
N GLU A 112 -13.00 14.66 -11.41
CA GLU A 112 -12.15 15.80 -11.04
C GLU A 112 -10.72 15.34 -10.82
N LYS A 113 -9.77 16.11 -11.37
CA LYS A 113 -8.34 15.86 -11.23
C LYS A 113 -7.88 16.25 -9.83
N VAL A 114 -7.22 15.34 -9.15
CA VAL A 114 -6.64 15.52 -7.81
C VAL A 114 -5.15 15.21 -7.79
N HIS A 115 -4.41 15.84 -6.89
CA HIS A 115 -2.99 15.60 -6.70
C HIS A 115 -2.76 14.63 -5.55
N VAL A 116 -1.85 13.67 -5.75
CA VAL A 116 -1.57 12.59 -4.79
C VAL A 116 -0.07 12.49 -4.56
N CYS A 117 0.35 12.60 -3.30
CA CYS A 117 1.72 12.39 -2.85
C CYS A 117 1.88 10.97 -2.31
N LEU A 118 2.85 10.25 -2.83
CA LEU A 118 3.13 8.84 -2.53
C LEU A 118 4.44 8.71 -1.76
N PHE A 119 4.38 8.15 -0.58
CA PHE A 119 5.56 7.88 0.23
C PHE A 119 5.28 6.67 1.15
N HIS A 120 6.29 5.87 1.45
CA HIS A 120 6.11 4.72 2.32
C HIS A 120 5.70 5.11 3.75
N TYR A 121 6.31 6.16 4.28
CA TYR A 121 6.04 6.62 5.65
C TYR A 121 4.94 7.68 5.71
N PRO A 122 4.13 7.74 6.77
CA PRO A 122 3.27 8.88 7.04
C PRO A 122 4.12 10.13 7.31
N ILE A 123 3.81 11.24 6.66
CA ILE A 123 4.47 12.52 6.84
C ILE A 123 3.45 13.60 7.21
N ALA A 124 3.77 14.44 8.18
CA ALA A 124 2.85 15.46 8.68
C ALA A 124 2.57 16.58 7.66
N VAL A 125 3.52 16.86 6.76
CA VAL A 125 3.41 17.89 5.73
C VAL A 125 3.88 17.36 4.39
N TRP A 126 3.04 17.46 3.37
CA TRP A 126 3.35 17.08 1.99
C TRP A 126 3.03 18.20 1.02
N ASN A 127 3.50 18.07 -0.22
CA ASN A 127 3.28 19.09 -1.23
C ASN A 127 1.77 19.28 -1.49
N ARG A 128 1.36 20.56 -1.57
CA ARG A 128 -0.05 20.94 -1.79
C ARG A 128 -1.07 20.46 -0.73
N LYS A 129 -0.63 20.08 0.49
CA LYS A 129 -1.56 19.73 1.59
C LYS A 129 -2.63 20.83 1.79
N HIS A 130 -2.26 22.11 1.75
CA HIS A 130 -3.17 23.25 1.88
C HIS A 130 -4.10 23.45 0.67
N TYR A 131 -3.83 22.76 -0.42
CA TYR A 131 -4.66 22.74 -1.63
C TYR A 131 -5.38 21.40 -1.80
N HIS A 132 -5.62 20.68 -0.70
CA HIS A 132 -6.33 19.41 -0.66
C HIS A 132 -5.69 18.27 -1.45
N ALA A 133 -4.36 18.29 -1.64
CA ALA A 133 -3.65 17.13 -2.15
C ALA A 133 -3.75 15.98 -1.15
N TYR A 134 -3.89 14.76 -1.68
CA TYR A 134 -3.90 13.55 -0.87
C TYR A 134 -2.48 13.06 -0.57
N HIS A 135 -2.31 12.40 0.58
CA HIS A 135 -1.11 11.65 0.92
C HIS A 135 -1.46 10.19 1.15
N LEU A 136 -0.84 9.29 0.38
CA LEU A 136 -1.00 7.85 0.56
C LEU A 136 0.30 7.27 1.10
N PHE A 137 0.18 6.39 2.11
CA PHE A 137 1.32 5.83 2.84
C PHE A 137 1.03 4.40 3.33
N GLY A 138 2.05 3.74 3.85
CA GLY A 138 1.99 2.45 4.52
C GLY A 138 2.74 2.46 5.84
N HIS A 139 3.56 1.42 6.09
CA HIS A 139 4.51 1.29 7.19
C HIS A 139 3.92 1.03 8.58
N ILE A 140 2.82 1.67 8.95
CA ILE A 140 2.26 1.62 10.32
C ILE A 140 1.31 0.44 10.55
N HIS A 141 1.07 -0.38 9.51
CA HIS A 141 0.18 -1.56 9.58
C HIS A 141 -1.19 -1.26 10.21
N SER A 142 -1.74 -2.25 10.98
CA SER A 142 -3.02 -2.12 11.69
C SER A 142 -2.86 -1.67 13.14
N ASN A 143 -1.67 -1.31 13.59
CA ASN A 143 -1.32 -1.12 15.00
C ASN A 143 -2.07 0.05 15.66
N LYS A 144 -3.32 -0.20 16.07
CA LYS A 144 -4.21 0.76 16.75
C LYS A 144 -3.85 1.01 18.21
N SER A 145 -2.95 0.24 18.80
CA SER A 145 -2.61 0.32 20.24
C SER A 145 -1.51 1.32 20.54
N ASP A 146 -0.84 1.88 19.55
CA ASP A 146 0.21 2.86 19.73
C ASP A 146 -0.39 4.27 19.84
N SER A 147 -0.04 4.97 20.92
CA SER A 147 -0.39 6.39 21.12
C SER A 147 0.08 7.29 19.97
N MET A 148 1.15 6.88 19.27
CA MET A 148 1.67 7.55 18.09
C MET A 148 0.71 7.40 16.90
N HIS A 149 0.03 6.24 16.74
CA HIS A 149 -0.95 6.03 15.69
C HIS A 149 -2.13 7.00 15.80
N HIS A 150 -2.68 7.18 17.01
CA HIS A 150 -3.76 8.12 17.27
C HIS A 150 -3.33 9.59 17.05
N ALA A 151 -2.10 9.95 17.44
CA ALA A 151 -1.56 11.27 17.18
C ALA A 151 -1.39 11.52 15.67
N LEU A 152 -0.91 10.53 14.92
CA LEU A 152 -0.76 10.63 13.46
C LEU A 152 -2.11 10.78 12.74
N GLU A 153 -3.13 10.01 13.10
CA GLU A 153 -4.48 10.16 12.52
C GLU A 153 -5.04 11.57 12.74
N PHE A 154 -4.82 12.15 13.92
CA PHE A 154 -5.28 13.51 14.24
C PHE A 154 -4.50 14.58 13.45
N ASP A 155 -3.18 14.44 13.33
CA ASP A 155 -2.31 15.43 12.68
C ASP A 155 -2.36 15.39 11.15
N LEU A 156 -2.63 14.22 10.56
CA LEU A 156 -2.66 14.04 9.11
C LEU A 156 -3.94 14.58 8.47
N GLY A 157 -5.10 14.45 9.17
CA GLY A 157 -6.40 14.91 8.68
C GLY A 157 -6.98 14.06 7.55
N ASP A 158 -8.08 14.51 6.96
CA ASP A 158 -8.96 13.75 6.05
C ASP A 158 -8.40 13.50 4.65
N HIS A 159 -7.19 13.95 4.35
CA HIS A 159 -6.53 13.79 3.05
C HIS A 159 -5.30 12.88 3.10
N ALA A 160 -5.13 12.11 4.17
CA ALA A 160 -4.03 11.17 4.30
C ALA A 160 -4.57 9.77 4.62
N PHE A 161 -4.16 8.77 3.81
CA PHE A 161 -4.70 7.42 3.93
C PHE A 161 -3.60 6.37 4.01
N ASN A 162 -3.72 5.48 5.00
CA ASN A 162 -2.95 4.25 5.05
C ASN A 162 -3.52 3.26 4.02
N VAL A 163 -2.68 2.84 3.05
CA VAL A 163 -3.03 1.87 2.01
C VAL A 163 -2.43 0.49 2.28
N GLY A 164 -1.88 0.28 3.47
CA GLY A 164 -1.36 -1.02 3.91
C GLY A 164 -2.42 -2.10 3.87
N VAL A 165 -2.07 -3.27 3.36
CA VAL A 165 -3.02 -4.40 3.17
C VAL A 165 -3.69 -4.83 4.47
N ASP A 166 -3.05 -4.62 5.62
CA ASP A 166 -3.56 -5.00 6.94
C ASP A 166 -4.82 -4.23 7.34
N VAL A 167 -5.00 -3.02 6.81
CA VAL A 167 -6.19 -2.17 7.05
C VAL A 167 -7.11 -2.11 5.82
N ARG A 168 -6.81 -2.86 4.75
CA ARG A 168 -7.52 -2.86 3.46
C ARG A 168 -7.98 -4.25 3.02
N ASN A 169 -8.35 -5.10 3.97
CA ASN A 169 -8.82 -6.46 3.69
C ASN A 169 -7.88 -7.27 2.77
N LEU A 170 -6.56 -7.01 2.83
CA LEU A 170 -5.53 -7.64 2.00
C LEU A 170 -5.68 -7.36 0.48
N GLU A 171 -6.30 -6.24 0.10
CA GLU A 171 -6.58 -5.88 -1.29
C GLU A 171 -5.97 -4.52 -1.66
N PRO A 172 -5.55 -4.31 -2.92
CA PRO A 172 -5.31 -2.97 -3.45
C PRO A 172 -6.59 -2.14 -3.47
N VAL A 173 -6.49 -0.84 -3.23
CA VAL A 173 -7.64 0.08 -3.15
C VAL A 173 -7.48 1.24 -4.14
N THR A 174 -8.59 1.81 -4.59
CA THR A 174 -8.60 3.05 -5.35
C THR A 174 -8.70 4.26 -4.42
N LEU A 175 -8.31 5.43 -4.90
CA LEU A 175 -8.46 6.67 -4.11
C LEU A 175 -9.94 6.98 -3.81
N GLU A 176 -10.83 6.67 -4.75
CA GLU A 176 -12.27 6.87 -4.56
C GLU A 176 -12.85 5.98 -3.45
N GLU A 177 -12.41 4.71 -3.36
CA GLU A 177 -12.78 3.81 -2.26
C GLU A 177 -12.33 4.40 -0.91
N LEU A 178 -11.09 4.87 -0.80
CA LEU A 178 -10.54 5.48 0.42
C LEU A 178 -11.34 6.69 0.90
N ILE A 179 -11.69 7.58 -0.04
CA ILE A 179 -12.48 8.78 0.27
C ILE A 179 -13.90 8.43 0.72
N ASN A 180 -14.53 7.44 0.09
CA ASN A 180 -15.88 7.03 0.43
C ASN A 180 -15.93 6.35 1.81
N GLU A 181 -14.97 5.47 2.12
CA GLU A 181 -14.84 4.86 3.46
C GLU A 181 -14.65 5.91 4.56
N SER A 182 -13.84 6.94 4.32
CA SER A 182 -13.62 8.03 5.27
C SER A 182 -14.91 8.80 5.56
N LYS A 183 -15.71 9.11 4.52
CA LYS A 183 -17.00 9.80 4.70
C LYS A 183 -18.00 8.98 5.51
N GLU A 184 -18.11 7.68 5.24
CA GLU A 184 -19.00 6.77 5.98
C GLU A 184 -18.64 6.68 7.47
N GLN A 185 -17.34 6.74 7.81
CA GLN A 185 -16.86 6.76 9.20
C GLN A 185 -17.22 8.07 9.91
N HIS A 186 -17.20 9.21 9.23
CA HIS A 186 -17.57 10.50 9.78
C HIS A 186 -19.09 10.69 9.95
N ASP A 187 -19.90 10.08 9.07
CA ASP A 187 -21.36 10.16 9.11
C ASP A 187 -21.98 9.16 10.09
N SER A 188 -21.21 8.19 10.61
CA SER A 188 -21.68 7.25 11.62
C SER A 188 -21.78 7.94 12.98
N PRO A 189 -22.96 7.93 13.66
CA PRO A 189 -23.08 8.56 14.97
C PRO A 189 -22.11 7.92 15.95
N LYS A 190 -21.26 8.73 16.59
CA LYS A 190 -20.41 8.29 17.70
C LYS A 190 -21.33 7.82 18.82
N ILE A 191 -21.43 6.50 19.03
CA ILE A 191 -22.17 5.88 20.14
C ILE A 191 -21.43 6.08 21.45
#